data_37b12f2667a9611d23df9079c66e6339
#
_entry.id   37b12f2667a9611d23df9079c66e6339
#
_cell.length_a   1.000
_cell.length_b   1.000
_cell.length_c   1.000
_cell.angle_alpha   90.00
_cell.angle_beta   90.00
_cell.angle_gamma   90.00
#
_symmetry.space_group_name_H-M   'P 1'
#
loop_
_entity.id
_entity.type
_entity.pdbx_description
1 polymer ?
#
loop_
_entity_poly.entity_id
_entity_poly.type
_entity_poly.pdbx_seq_one_letter_code
_entity_poly.pdbx_strand_id
1 'polypeptide(L)'
;EMCIRDRRITGHTELIGLMAYPIRHSSSPAMHNEAFATLGLDYAYLAFEVDNSTLEDAVKGLRALKMVGSNVSMPNKTVVGQYLDELSPAAKMAGAVNTIVNDNGKLIGHITDGIGYMQSLKDNDIDVIGKKMTIAGAGGAATAIEIQAALDGVKEMSIFNIKDKFWANAEETVKKIRENTDCIVNLYDLDDKDKLREEIADSYLFAQATGVGMKPLEGQTVVPDETYFRPDLIVTDTVYAPRETETLRLAKKAGCKTMNGLGMMLFQGDAAFHLWTGKHMPIDHMKEVLDIKYD
;
A
#
# COMPACT_ATOMS: atom_id res chain seq x y z
N GLU A 1 16.29 12.03 -35.43
CA GLU A 1 15.72 11.28 -34.30
C GLU A 1 14.99 12.26 -33.39
N MET A 2 13.68 12.39 -33.57
CA MET A 2 12.86 13.20 -32.68
C MET A 2 12.81 12.49 -31.35
N CYS A 3 13.32 13.16 -30.30
CA CYS A 3 13.34 12.63 -28.95
C CYS A 3 11.88 12.40 -28.50
N ILE A 4 11.52 11.17 -28.19
CA ILE A 4 10.18 10.71 -27.73
C ILE A 4 9.72 11.43 -26.44
N ARG A 5 10.53 12.33 -25.87
CA ARG A 5 10.28 13.03 -24.63
C ARG A 5 9.51 14.34 -24.74
N ASP A 6 9.17 14.81 -25.95
CA ASP A 6 8.38 16.04 -26.13
C ASP A 6 6.88 15.74 -26.16
N ARG A 7 6.38 15.16 -25.07
CA ARG A 7 4.95 15.00 -24.89
C ARG A 7 4.32 16.37 -24.67
N ARG A 8 3.61 16.86 -25.68
CA ARG A 8 2.89 18.15 -25.59
C ARG A 8 1.60 17.94 -24.82
N ILE A 9 1.39 18.74 -23.76
CA ILE A 9 0.09 18.89 -23.11
C ILE A 9 -0.78 19.73 -24.04
N THR A 10 -1.99 19.24 -24.34
CA THR A 10 -2.98 19.89 -25.21
C THR A 10 -4.32 20.06 -24.46
N GLY A 11 -5.31 20.64 -25.13
CA GLY A 11 -6.67 20.74 -24.59
C GLY A 11 -7.41 19.37 -24.47
N HIS A 12 -6.82 18.29 -24.97
CA HIS A 12 -7.35 16.92 -24.86
C HIS A 12 -6.67 16.10 -23.78
N THR A 13 -5.60 16.63 -23.18
CA THR A 13 -4.85 15.89 -22.13
C THR A 13 -5.71 15.75 -20.88
N GLU A 14 -5.96 14.52 -20.48
CA GLU A 14 -6.71 14.18 -19.27
C GLU A 14 -5.86 14.39 -17.99
N LEU A 15 -6.46 14.93 -16.93
CA LEU A 15 -5.76 15.27 -15.70
C LEU A 15 -6.05 14.27 -14.58
N ILE A 16 -4.99 13.81 -13.94
CA ILE A 16 -5.01 13.02 -12.70
C ILE A 16 -4.18 13.75 -11.65
N GLY A 17 -4.62 13.68 -10.39
CA GLY A 17 -3.97 14.37 -9.29
C GLY A 17 -3.34 13.46 -8.24
N LEU A 18 -2.59 14.09 -7.34
CA LEU A 18 -2.22 13.55 -6.03
C LEU A 18 -2.43 14.65 -5.00
N MET A 19 -3.30 14.42 -4.02
CA MET A 19 -3.68 15.37 -2.97
C MET A 19 -3.07 14.95 -1.64
N ALA A 20 -2.12 15.73 -1.13
CA ALA A 20 -1.49 15.50 0.19
C ALA A 20 -0.69 16.74 0.65
N TYR A 21 -0.25 16.76 1.90
CA TYR A 21 0.58 17.82 2.45
C TYR A 21 1.55 17.30 3.53
N PRO A 22 2.87 17.57 3.43
CA PRO A 22 3.60 18.05 2.24
C PRO A 22 3.74 16.95 1.19
N ILE A 23 3.82 17.29 -0.12
CA ILE A 23 3.83 16.25 -1.17
C ILE A 23 4.86 16.44 -2.28
N ARG A 24 5.58 17.57 -2.29
CA ARG A 24 6.54 17.91 -3.35
C ARG A 24 7.67 16.88 -3.57
N HIS A 25 7.93 16.03 -2.57
CA HIS A 25 8.95 14.98 -2.61
C HIS A 25 8.46 13.67 -3.23
N SER A 26 7.18 13.57 -3.60
CA SER A 26 6.60 12.32 -4.12
C SER A 26 7.18 11.93 -5.48
N SER A 27 7.49 10.65 -5.64
CA SER A 27 7.88 10.04 -6.92
C SER A 27 6.68 9.61 -7.78
N SER A 28 5.46 9.65 -7.25
CA SER A 28 4.25 9.23 -7.98
C SER A 28 4.06 9.97 -9.30
N PRO A 29 4.29 11.31 -9.40
CA PRO A 29 4.18 12.00 -10.69
C PRO A 29 5.16 11.47 -11.74
N ALA A 30 6.40 11.18 -11.36
CA ALA A 30 7.39 10.61 -12.28
C ALA A 30 6.97 9.22 -12.75
N MET A 31 6.54 8.36 -11.83
CA MET A 31 6.08 7.00 -12.11
C MET A 31 4.88 6.97 -13.07
N HIS A 32 3.80 7.69 -12.75
CA HIS A 32 2.58 7.67 -13.56
C HIS A 32 2.80 8.32 -14.94
N ASN A 33 3.50 9.46 -15.01
CA ASN A 33 3.77 10.13 -16.28
C ASN A 33 4.68 9.30 -17.19
N GLU A 34 5.65 8.56 -16.64
CA GLU A 34 6.46 7.61 -17.41
C GLU A 34 5.61 6.48 -18.00
N ALA A 35 4.71 5.90 -17.19
CA ALA A 35 3.80 4.86 -17.67
C ALA A 35 2.84 5.39 -18.75
N PHE A 36 2.30 6.60 -18.61
CA PHE A 36 1.47 7.23 -19.66
C PHE A 36 2.26 7.44 -20.95
N ALA A 37 3.50 7.93 -20.85
CA ALA A 37 4.36 8.17 -22.01
C ALA A 37 4.68 6.86 -22.74
N THR A 38 5.06 5.81 -22.00
CA THR A 38 5.39 4.49 -22.55
C THR A 38 4.19 3.85 -23.27
N LEU A 39 2.98 4.03 -22.74
CA LEU A 39 1.76 3.48 -23.33
C LEU A 39 1.08 4.40 -24.37
N GLY A 40 1.66 5.57 -24.65
CA GLY A 40 1.09 6.54 -25.57
C GLY A 40 -0.27 7.11 -25.12
N LEU A 41 -0.50 7.21 -23.82
CA LEU A 41 -1.74 7.75 -23.23
C LEU A 41 -1.64 9.26 -23.05
N ASP A 42 -2.67 10.00 -23.44
CA ASP A 42 -2.71 11.46 -23.33
C ASP A 42 -3.26 11.89 -21.95
N TYR A 43 -2.48 11.61 -20.92
CA TYR A 43 -2.77 11.93 -19.51
C TYR A 43 -1.63 12.72 -18.90
N ALA A 44 -1.92 13.55 -17.91
CA ALA A 44 -0.93 14.23 -17.08
C ALA A 44 -1.22 13.96 -15.61
N TYR A 45 -0.19 13.62 -14.84
CA TYR A 45 -0.30 13.41 -13.41
C TYR A 45 0.49 14.48 -12.65
N LEU A 46 -0.19 15.21 -11.76
CA LEU A 46 0.38 16.32 -10.98
C LEU A 46 0.15 16.13 -9.49
N ALA A 47 1.09 16.63 -8.68
CA ALA A 47 0.94 16.68 -7.23
C ALA A 47 0.44 18.04 -6.77
N PHE A 48 -0.57 18.05 -5.90
CA PHE A 48 -1.21 19.21 -5.31
C PHE A 48 -1.04 19.22 -3.80
N GLU A 49 -0.56 20.32 -3.24
CA GLU A 49 -0.46 20.50 -1.79
C GLU A 49 -1.85 20.81 -1.23
N VAL A 50 -2.48 19.77 -0.71
CA VAL A 50 -3.83 19.81 -0.12
C VAL A 50 -3.76 19.20 1.27
N ASP A 51 -4.17 19.94 2.27
CA ASP A 51 -4.36 19.48 3.64
C ASP A 51 -5.86 19.33 3.97
N ASN A 52 -6.18 18.93 5.20
CA ASN A 52 -7.57 18.73 5.61
C ASN A 52 -8.42 20.02 5.55
N SER A 53 -7.81 21.20 5.61
CA SER A 53 -8.53 22.48 5.58
C SER A 53 -9.00 22.88 4.17
N THR A 54 -8.32 22.37 3.14
CA THR A 54 -8.60 22.66 1.72
C THR A 54 -9.14 21.44 0.97
N LEU A 55 -9.23 20.28 1.64
CA LEU A 55 -9.58 19.02 1.01
C LEU A 55 -10.97 19.01 0.38
N GLU A 56 -11.98 19.56 1.05
CA GLU A 56 -13.35 19.63 0.54
C GLU A 56 -13.42 20.40 -0.78
N ASP A 57 -12.77 21.56 -0.86
CA ASP A 57 -12.75 22.38 -2.07
C ASP A 57 -11.93 21.70 -3.18
N ALA A 58 -10.84 21.00 -2.84
CA ALA A 58 -10.07 20.23 -3.80
C ALA A 58 -10.89 19.09 -4.42
N VAL A 59 -11.70 18.38 -3.63
CA VAL A 59 -12.61 17.33 -4.12
C VAL A 59 -13.72 17.92 -5.00
N LYS A 60 -14.30 19.06 -4.63
CA LYS A 60 -15.25 19.80 -5.49
C LYS A 60 -14.57 20.23 -6.80
N GLY A 61 -13.33 20.70 -6.72
CA GLY A 61 -12.50 21.07 -7.87
C GLY A 61 -12.25 19.89 -8.82
N LEU A 62 -11.92 18.70 -8.28
CA LEU A 62 -11.75 17.48 -9.06
C LEU A 62 -12.99 17.19 -9.91
N ARG A 63 -14.18 17.31 -9.33
CA ARG A 63 -15.45 17.12 -10.03
C ARG A 63 -15.71 18.22 -11.06
N ALA A 64 -15.52 19.49 -10.68
CA ALA A 64 -15.80 20.66 -11.53
C ALA A 64 -14.88 20.72 -12.76
N LEU A 65 -13.61 20.35 -12.57
CA LEU A 65 -12.60 20.29 -13.64
C LEU A 65 -12.66 19.00 -14.46
N LYS A 66 -13.57 18.11 -14.13
CA LYS A 66 -13.73 16.79 -14.78
C LYS A 66 -12.42 15.98 -14.81
N MET A 67 -11.61 16.11 -13.74
CA MET A 67 -10.41 15.27 -13.60
C MET A 67 -10.82 13.80 -13.62
N VAL A 68 -9.97 12.94 -14.19
CA VAL A 68 -10.22 11.48 -14.23
C VAL A 68 -10.22 10.87 -12.82
N GLY A 69 -9.39 11.42 -11.93
CA GLY A 69 -9.31 11.01 -10.55
C GLY A 69 -8.14 11.62 -9.83
N SER A 70 -7.84 11.10 -8.65
CA SER A 70 -6.70 11.53 -7.85
C SER A 70 -6.24 10.44 -6.90
N ASN A 71 -4.94 10.30 -6.69
CA ASN A 71 -4.47 9.69 -5.46
C ASN A 71 -4.66 10.64 -4.29
N VAL A 72 -4.74 10.06 -3.11
CA VAL A 72 -4.83 10.77 -1.83
C VAL A 72 -3.80 10.18 -0.87
N SER A 73 -3.01 11.05 -0.22
CA SER A 73 -2.06 10.63 0.80
C SER A 73 -2.26 11.44 2.09
N MET A 74 -1.33 11.30 3.04
CA MET A 74 -1.45 11.97 4.33
C MET A 74 -1.49 13.49 4.19
N PRO A 75 -2.28 14.18 5.01
CA PRO A 75 -3.12 13.69 6.12
C PRO A 75 -4.55 13.28 5.70
N ASN A 76 -4.87 13.24 4.41
CA ASN A 76 -6.22 13.26 3.87
C ASN A 76 -6.89 11.87 3.75
N LYS A 77 -6.11 10.75 3.77
CA LYS A 77 -6.60 9.38 3.48
C LYS A 77 -7.83 8.97 4.29
N THR A 78 -7.88 9.34 5.58
CA THR A 78 -8.98 8.97 6.49
C THR A 78 -10.14 9.96 6.51
N VAL A 79 -9.95 11.14 5.90
CA VAL A 79 -10.93 12.22 5.91
C VAL A 79 -11.69 12.31 4.59
N VAL A 80 -11.03 12.04 3.47
CA VAL A 80 -11.58 12.30 2.12
C VAL A 80 -12.86 11.52 1.82
N GLY A 81 -13.03 10.34 2.44
CA GLY A 81 -14.20 9.48 2.21
C GLY A 81 -15.55 10.16 2.44
N GLN A 82 -15.63 11.14 3.36
CA GLN A 82 -16.86 11.90 3.63
C GLN A 82 -17.32 12.83 2.50
N TYR A 83 -16.41 13.14 1.55
CA TYR A 83 -16.68 14.01 0.40
C TYR A 83 -16.94 13.24 -0.89
N LEU A 84 -16.95 11.88 -0.83
CA LEU A 84 -17.12 11.00 -1.97
C LEU A 84 -18.52 10.42 -2.01
N ASP A 85 -18.99 10.04 -3.20
CA ASP A 85 -20.34 9.49 -3.39
C ASP A 85 -20.41 8.00 -3.01
N GLU A 86 -19.31 7.27 -3.17
CA GLU A 86 -19.24 5.83 -2.89
C GLU A 86 -17.83 5.42 -2.44
N LEU A 87 -17.76 4.36 -1.66
CA LEU A 87 -16.50 3.72 -1.27
C LEU A 87 -16.52 2.24 -1.69
N SER A 88 -15.39 1.76 -2.20
CA SER A 88 -15.21 0.32 -2.44
C SER A 88 -15.31 -0.47 -1.13
N PRO A 89 -15.61 -1.79 -1.16
CA PRO A 89 -15.69 -2.61 0.05
C PRO A 89 -14.42 -2.53 0.91
N ALA A 90 -13.25 -2.63 0.30
CA ALA A 90 -11.96 -2.51 1.01
C ALA A 90 -11.77 -1.12 1.63
N ALA A 91 -12.13 -0.03 0.93
CA ALA A 91 -12.04 1.32 1.46
C ALA A 91 -13.00 1.57 2.64
N LYS A 92 -14.22 1.00 2.58
CA LYS A 92 -15.18 1.02 3.71
C LYS A 92 -14.63 0.30 4.94
N MET A 93 -14.07 -0.88 4.74
CA MET A 93 -13.47 -1.66 5.83
C MET A 93 -12.26 -0.94 6.42
N ALA A 94 -11.38 -0.41 5.58
CA ALA A 94 -10.17 0.31 6.01
C ALA A 94 -10.47 1.67 6.65
N GLY A 95 -11.64 2.27 6.37
CA GLY A 95 -11.92 3.65 6.76
C GLY A 95 -10.95 4.66 6.13
N ALA A 96 -10.38 4.33 4.98
CA ALA A 96 -9.37 5.14 4.30
C ALA A 96 -9.46 5.00 2.78
N VAL A 97 -9.08 6.07 2.08
CA VAL A 97 -9.04 6.13 0.62
C VAL A 97 -7.68 6.67 0.19
N ASN A 98 -7.01 5.99 -0.73
CA ASN A 98 -5.80 6.49 -1.37
C ASN A 98 -5.97 6.77 -2.86
N THR A 99 -7.12 6.41 -3.45
CA THR A 99 -7.41 6.59 -4.88
C THR A 99 -8.87 6.97 -5.08
N ILE A 100 -9.11 8.06 -5.80
CA ILE A 100 -10.44 8.53 -6.21
C ILE A 100 -10.57 8.30 -7.70
N VAL A 101 -11.69 7.72 -8.12
CA VAL A 101 -12.10 7.60 -9.52
C VAL A 101 -13.31 8.51 -9.76
N ASN A 102 -13.27 9.28 -10.84
CA ASN A 102 -14.41 10.08 -11.27
C ASN A 102 -15.15 9.37 -12.41
N ASP A 103 -16.18 8.67 -12.07
CA ASP A 103 -17.08 8.02 -13.05
C ASP A 103 -18.19 8.99 -13.45
N ASN A 104 -17.95 9.79 -14.48
CA ASN A 104 -18.93 10.75 -15.04
C ASN A 104 -19.53 11.70 -14.00
N GLY A 105 -18.75 12.15 -13.05
CA GLY A 105 -19.16 13.05 -11.97
C GLY A 105 -19.47 12.34 -10.66
N LYS A 106 -19.60 11.02 -10.63
CA LYS A 106 -19.69 10.20 -9.42
C LYS A 106 -18.28 9.88 -8.92
N LEU A 107 -17.94 10.32 -7.73
CA LEU A 107 -16.61 10.10 -7.13
C LEU A 107 -16.62 8.84 -6.27
N ILE A 108 -15.80 7.87 -6.65
CA ILE A 108 -15.68 6.57 -5.98
C ILE A 108 -14.31 6.47 -5.32
N GLY A 109 -14.29 6.19 -4.01
CA GLY A 109 -13.06 6.03 -3.24
C GLY A 109 -12.61 4.58 -3.16
N HIS A 110 -11.31 4.35 -3.42
CA HIS A 110 -10.65 3.05 -3.32
C HIS A 110 -9.45 3.12 -2.39
N ILE A 111 -9.01 1.95 -1.92
CA ILE A 111 -7.71 1.78 -1.27
C ILE A 111 -6.93 0.71 -2.03
N THR A 112 -5.80 1.11 -2.62
CA THR A 112 -4.98 0.24 -3.48
C THR A 112 -3.72 -0.27 -2.79
N ASP A 113 -3.43 0.18 -1.57
CA ASP A 113 -2.22 -0.21 -0.82
C ASP A 113 -2.18 -1.73 -0.59
N GLY A 114 -3.30 -2.33 -0.13
CA GLY A 114 -3.41 -3.78 0.08
C GLY A 114 -3.35 -4.57 -1.23
N ILE A 115 -4.02 -4.10 -2.29
CA ILE A 115 -3.94 -4.69 -3.62
C ILE A 115 -2.49 -4.71 -4.10
N GLY A 116 -1.77 -3.60 -3.92
CA GLY A 116 -0.36 -3.49 -4.30
C GLY A 116 0.52 -4.49 -3.55
N TYR A 117 0.29 -4.67 -2.25
CA TYR A 117 1.01 -5.67 -1.47
C TYR A 117 0.75 -7.10 -1.96
N MET A 118 -0.51 -7.50 -2.10
CA MET A 118 -0.88 -8.85 -2.55
C MET A 118 -0.36 -9.13 -3.97
N GLN A 119 -0.42 -8.16 -4.87
CA GLN A 119 0.11 -8.29 -6.22
C GLN A 119 1.64 -8.37 -6.21
N SER A 120 2.32 -7.66 -5.31
CA SER A 120 3.79 -7.75 -5.18
C SER A 120 4.25 -9.13 -4.67
N LEU A 121 3.47 -9.77 -3.80
CA LEU A 121 3.71 -11.16 -3.40
C LEU A 121 3.61 -12.09 -4.61
N LYS A 122 2.52 -11.98 -5.37
CA LYS A 122 2.28 -12.79 -6.56
C LYS A 122 3.36 -12.62 -7.63
N ASP A 123 3.84 -11.41 -7.84
CA ASP A 123 4.93 -11.09 -8.77
C ASP A 123 6.28 -11.72 -8.36
N ASN A 124 6.39 -12.11 -7.09
CA ASN A 124 7.54 -12.83 -6.51
C ASN A 124 7.28 -14.33 -6.31
N ASP A 125 6.28 -14.90 -6.98
CA ASP A 125 5.89 -16.31 -6.84
C ASP A 125 5.56 -16.69 -5.38
N ILE A 126 4.97 -15.77 -4.62
CA ILE A 126 4.52 -15.99 -3.25
C ILE A 126 3.00 -16.04 -3.24
N ASP A 127 2.46 -17.23 -2.99
CA ASP A 127 1.02 -17.43 -2.83
C ASP A 127 0.67 -17.64 -1.36
N VAL A 128 -0.11 -16.70 -0.80
CA VAL A 128 -0.55 -16.71 0.61
C VAL A 128 -2.01 -17.16 0.77
N ILE A 129 -2.70 -17.43 -0.34
CA ILE A 129 -4.11 -17.83 -0.29
C ILE A 129 -4.25 -19.19 0.41
N GLY A 130 -5.20 -19.26 1.35
CA GLY A 130 -5.42 -20.45 2.17
C GLY A 130 -4.34 -20.73 3.23
N LYS A 131 -3.36 -19.83 3.41
CA LYS A 131 -2.24 -19.97 4.36
C LYS A 131 -2.39 -19.03 5.55
N LYS A 132 -1.50 -19.18 6.53
CA LYS A 132 -1.39 -18.32 7.70
C LYS A 132 -0.34 -17.22 7.50
N MET A 133 -0.67 -16.01 7.90
CA MET A 133 0.25 -14.87 7.96
C MET A 133 0.33 -14.29 9.36
N THR A 134 1.51 -13.87 9.77
CA THR A 134 1.69 -12.99 10.94
C THR A 134 2.07 -11.59 10.45
N ILE A 135 1.38 -10.56 10.97
CA ILE A 135 1.56 -9.17 10.55
C ILE A 135 1.88 -8.32 11.78
N ALA A 136 2.97 -7.58 11.75
CA ALA A 136 3.30 -6.59 12.77
C ALA A 136 2.91 -5.19 12.30
N GLY A 137 2.02 -4.52 13.04
CA GLY A 137 1.52 -3.18 12.79
C GLY A 137 0.00 -3.12 12.71
N ALA A 138 -0.57 -1.94 12.97
CA ALA A 138 -1.99 -1.60 12.80
C ALA A 138 -2.16 -0.17 12.27
N GLY A 139 -1.14 0.35 11.59
CA GLY A 139 -1.20 1.63 10.89
C GLY A 139 -1.88 1.50 9.51
N GLY A 140 -1.98 2.58 8.76
CA GLY A 140 -2.73 2.61 7.49
C GLY A 140 -2.28 1.58 6.45
N ALA A 141 -0.97 1.31 6.33
CA ALA A 141 -0.45 0.27 5.43
C ALA A 141 -0.82 -1.13 5.93
N ALA A 142 -0.61 -1.42 7.22
CA ALA A 142 -0.96 -2.69 7.83
C ALA A 142 -2.45 -3.00 7.67
N THR A 143 -3.33 -2.07 8.05
CA THR A 143 -4.78 -2.20 7.91
C THR A 143 -5.21 -2.50 6.47
N ALA A 144 -4.61 -1.84 5.48
CA ALA A 144 -4.91 -2.09 4.07
C ALA A 144 -4.48 -3.51 3.64
N ILE A 145 -3.31 -3.97 4.09
CA ILE A 145 -2.80 -5.32 3.83
C ILE A 145 -3.71 -6.37 4.50
N GLU A 146 -4.02 -6.19 5.78
CA GLU A 146 -4.87 -7.11 6.57
C GLU A 146 -6.23 -7.32 5.92
N ILE A 147 -6.89 -6.23 5.52
CA ILE A 147 -8.20 -6.28 4.89
C ILE A 147 -8.10 -6.95 3.52
N GLN A 148 -7.14 -6.56 2.68
CA GLN A 148 -7.03 -7.13 1.34
C GLN A 148 -6.66 -8.61 1.39
N ALA A 149 -5.72 -8.99 2.26
CA ALA A 149 -5.32 -10.39 2.45
C ALA A 149 -6.51 -11.27 2.88
N ALA A 150 -7.36 -10.76 3.78
CA ALA A 150 -8.58 -11.45 4.21
C ALA A 150 -9.60 -11.57 3.07
N LEU A 151 -9.81 -10.49 2.30
CA LEU A 151 -10.72 -10.49 1.14
C LEU A 151 -10.26 -11.43 0.03
N ASP A 152 -8.94 -11.55 -0.17
CA ASP A 152 -8.33 -12.43 -1.18
C ASP A 152 -8.29 -13.91 -0.76
N GLY A 153 -8.58 -14.23 0.52
CA GLY A 153 -8.73 -15.59 1.00
C GLY A 153 -7.53 -16.14 1.78
N VAL A 154 -6.74 -15.30 2.42
CA VAL A 154 -5.81 -15.74 3.47
C VAL A 154 -6.62 -16.42 4.58
N LYS A 155 -6.19 -17.63 4.98
CA LYS A 155 -6.96 -18.46 5.91
C LYS A 155 -6.93 -17.96 7.34
N GLU A 156 -5.76 -17.51 7.79
CA GLU A 156 -5.53 -17.09 9.16
C GLU A 156 -4.54 -15.94 9.23
N MET A 157 -4.82 -14.96 10.09
CA MET A 157 -3.92 -13.85 10.39
C MET A 157 -3.73 -13.65 11.89
N SER A 158 -2.47 -13.51 12.30
CA SER A 158 -2.07 -13.08 13.64
C SER A 158 -1.52 -11.66 13.54
N ILE A 159 -2.31 -10.68 13.99
CA ILE A 159 -1.97 -9.26 13.96
C ILE A 159 -1.31 -8.88 15.28
N PHE A 160 -0.16 -8.23 15.21
CA PHE A 160 0.58 -7.74 16.37
C PHE A 160 0.71 -6.23 16.35
N ASN A 161 0.26 -5.56 17.40
CA ASN A 161 0.48 -4.13 17.58
C ASN A 161 0.83 -3.83 19.05
N ILE A 162 1.56 -2.75 19.29
CA ILE A 162 1.73 -2.23 20.66
C ILE A 162 0.41 -1.64 21.15
N LYS A 163 0.19 -1.64 22.47
CA LYS A 163 -1.01 -1.05 23.09
C LYS A 163 -0.91 0.47 23.14
N ASP A 164 -0.86 1.08 21.98
CA ASP A 164 -0.83 2.53 21.79
C ASP A 164 -2.19 3.07 21.29
N LYS A 165 -2.19 4.29 20.77
CA LYS A 165 -3.37 4.95 20.20
C LYS A 165 -3.99 4.22 18.99
N PHE A 166 -3.26 3.30 18.34
CA PHE A 166 -3.75 2.53 17.20
C PHE A 166 -4.39 1.19 17.64
N TRP A 167 -4.30 0.79 18.91
CA TRP A 167 -4.86 -0.47 19.39
C TRP A 167 -6.36 -0.61 19.12
N ALA A 168 -7.15 0.42 19.45
CA ALA A 168 -8.58 0.43 19.17
C ALA A 168 -8.91 0.30 17.68
N ASN A 169 -8.07 0.86 16.82
CA ASN A 169 -8.20 0.73 15.38
C ASN A 169 -7.93 -0.71 14.92
N ALA A 170 -6.93 -1.37 15.51
CA ALA A 170 -6.66 -2.79 15.26
C ALA A 170 -7.83 -3.70 15.68
N GLU A 171 -8.42 -3.45 16.85
CA GLU A 171 -9.62 -4.17 17.33
C GLU A 171 -10.79 -4.01 16.35
N GLU A 172 -11.04 -2.80 15.87
CA GLU A 172 -12.09 -2.53 14.89
C GLU A 172 -11.81 -3.21 13.55
N THR A 173 -10.55 -3.22 13.09
CA THR A 173 -10.14 -3.93 11.86
C THR A 173 -10.38 -5.43 11.98
N VAL A 174 -9.95 -6.04 13.08
CA VAL A 174 -10.20 -7.46 13.39
C VAL A 174 -11.69 -7.79 13.37
N LYS A 175 -12.51 -6.96 14.02
CA LYS A 175 -13.97 -7.10 14.01
C LYS A 175 -14.53 -7.08 12.59
N LYS A 176 -14.15 -6.09 11.77
CA LYS A 176 -14.62 -5.97 10.39
C LYS A 176 -14.21 -7.15 9.53
N ILE A 177 -12.98 -7.65 9.69
CA ILE A 177 -12.51 -8.84 8.96
C ILE A 177 -13.37 -10.06 9.33
N ARG A 178 -13.62 -10.30 10.63
CA ARG A 178 -14.46 -11.42 11.09
C ARG A 178 -15.90 -11.35 10.61
N GLU A 179 -16.44 -10.13 10.49
CA GLU A 179 -17.83 -9.93 10.05
C GLU A 179 -18.01 -10.04 8.53
N ASN A 180 -16.95 -9.86 7.73
CA ASN A 180 -17.05 -9.74 6.28
C ASN A 180 -16.26 -10.78 5.49
N THR A 181 -15.51 -11.65 6.16
CA THR A 181 -14.65 -12.67 5.51
C THR A 181 -14.64 -13.96 6.33
N ASP A 182 -14.16 -15.05 5.73
CA ASP A 182 -13.94 -16.33 6.41
C ASP A 182 -12.55 -16.43 7.08
N CYS A 183 -11.75 -15.36 7.05
CA CYS A 183 -10.42 -15.33 7.62
C CYS A 183 -10.46 -15.41 9.15
N ILE A 184 -9.73 -16.36 9.72
CA ILE A 184 -9.51 -16.43 11.17
C ILE A 184 -8.49 -15.36 11.54
N VAL A 185 -8.89 -14.35 12.30
CA VAL A 185 -7.99 -13.24 12.65
C VAL A 185 -7.93 -13.03 14.16
N ASN A 186 -6.73 -12.88 14.70
CA ASN A 186 -6.46 -12.63 16.11
C ASN A 186 -5.54 -11.42 16.28
N LEU A 187 -5.75 -10.66 17.36
CA LEU A 187 -4.94 -9.50 17.73
C LEU A 187 -4.15 -9.82 18.99
N TYR A 188 -2.87 -9.54 18.97
CA TYR A 188 -1.93 -9.77 20.07
C TYR A 188 -1.09 -8.52 20.35
N ASP A 189 -0.60 -8.44 21.58
CA ASP A 189 0.33 -7.40 21.98
C ASP A 189 1.72 -7.69 21.39
N LEU A 190 2.29 -6.73 20.66
CA LEU A 190 3.63 -6.85 20.06
C LEU A 190 4.74 -6.95 21.12
N ASP A 191 4.46 -6.50 22.36
CA ASP A 191 5.40 -6.63 23.47
C ASP A 191 5.42 -8.06 24.07
N ASP A 192 4.43 -8.90 23.77
CA ASP A 192 4.47 -10.34 24.05
C ASP A 192 5.35 -11.07 23.03
N LYS A 193 6.66 -11.07 23.31
CA LYS A 193 7.66 -11.62 22.40
C LYS A 193 7.60 -13.14 22.29
N ASP A 194 7.12 -13.83 23.33
CA ASP A 194 6.94 -15.28 23.30
C ASP A 194 5.79 -15.64 22.36
N LYS A 195 4.67 -14.92 22.46
CA LYS A 195 3.53 -15.11 21.54
C LYS A 195 3.89 -14.74 20.10
N LEU A 196 4.65 -13.67 19.89
CA LEU A 196 5.14 -13.30 18.57
C LEU A 196 5.99 -14.42 17.94
N ARG A 197 6.90 -15.02 18.73
CA ARG A 197 7.73 -16.14 18.27
C ARG A 197 6.86 -17.35 17.89
N GLU A 198 5.86 -17.70 18.72
CA GLU A 198 4.94 -18.81 18.47
C GLU A 198 4.20 -18.62 17.13
N GLU A 199 3.59 -17.45 16.92
CA GLU A 199 2.79 -17.16 15.73
C GLU A 199 3.65 -17.08 14.45
N ILE A 200 4.87 -16.51 14.54
CA ILE A 200 5.82 -16.51 13.42
C ILE A 200 6.24 -17.95 13.06
N ALA A 201 6.49 -18.80 14.08
CA ALA A 201 6.91 -20.18 13.87
C ALA A 201 5.85 -21.02 13.14
N ASP A 202 4.57 -20.67 13.24
CA ASP A 202 3.45 -21.38 12.60
C ASP A 202 2.99 -20.71 11.29
N SER A 203 3.57 -19.59 10.91
CA SER A 203 3.16 -18.81 9.73
C SER A 203 3.92 -19.22 8.46
N TYR A 204 3.26 -19.07 7.33
CA TYR A 204 3.89 -19.14 5.99
C TYR A 204 4.66 -17.86 5.66
N LEU A 205 4.15 -16.71 6.11
CA LEU A 205 4.73 -15.41 5.86
C LEU A 205 4.65 -14.53 7.11
N PHE A 206 5.72 -13.79 7.39
CA PHE A 206 5.75 -12.69 8.35
C PHE A 206 5.87 -11.36 7.60
N ALA A 207 4.93 -10.45 7.85
CA ALA A 207 4.91 -9.10 7.29
C ALA A 207 5.20 -8.05 8.37
N GLN A 208 6.30 -7.32 8.23
CA GLN A 208 6.58 -6.12 8.99
C GLN A 208 5.89 -4.94 8.31
N ALA A 209 4.85 -4.38 8.93
CA ALA A 209 4.04 -3.29 8.40
C ALA A 209 3.94 -2.09 9.36
N THR A 210 4.94 -1.94 10.25
CA THR A 210 5.11 -0.78 11.12
C THR A 210 6.05 0.25 10.49
N GLY A 211 6.21 1.40 11.13
CA GLY A 211 7.25 2.38 10.79
C GLY A 211 8.66 2.06 11.33
N VAL A 212 8.83 0.91 12.01
CA VAL A 212 10.13 0.49 12.54
C VAL A 212 11.04 0.09 11.38
N GLY A 213 12.29 0.56 11.40
CA GLY A 213 13.24 0.33 10.32
C GLY A 213 13.39 1.50 9.34
N MET A 214 12.42 2.44 9.30
CA MET A 214 12.56 3.70 8.55
C MET A 214 12.87 4.88 9.50
N LYS A 215 13.35 6.01 8.97
CA LYS A 215 13.60 7.21 9.79
C LYS A 215 12.34 7.68 10.54
N PRO A 216 12.43 8.03 11.82
CA PRO A 216 13.64 8.12 12.66
C PRO A 216 14.04 6.80 13.38
N LEU A 217 13.36 5.66 13.09
CA LEU A 217 13.57 4.37 13.74
C LEU A 217 14.49 3.43 12.92
N GLU A 218 15.34 4.00 12.09
CA GLU A 218 16.29 3.26 11.26
C GLU A 218 17.24 2.41 12.12
N GLY A 219 17.54 1.17 11.68
CA GLY A 219 18.34 0.22 12.43
C GLY A 219 17.62 -0.50 13.58
N GLN A 220 16.34 -0.19 13.83
CA GLN A 220 15.50 -0.91 14.77
C GLN A 220 14.70 -2.02 14.08
N THR A 221 14.23 -3.00 14.88
CA THR A 221 13.41 -4.12 14.42
C THR A 221 12.34 -4.46 15.43
N VAL A 222 11.24 -5.07 14.98
CA VAL A 222 10.15 -5.54 15.83
C VAL A 222 10.43 -6.91 16.48
N VAL A 223 11.37 -7.69 15.90
CA VAL A 223 11.82 -8.97 16.42
C VAL A 223 13.18 -8.82 17.14
N PRO A 224 13.41 -9.50 18.26
CA PRO A 224 14.67 -9.36 19.01
C PRO A 224 15.93 -9.80 18.24
N ASP A 225 15.84 -10.89 17.48
CA ASP A 225 16.98 -11.51 16.78
C ASP A 225 16.52 -12.49 15.69
N GLU A 226 17.49 -13.03 14.93
CA GLU A 226 17.25 -13.97 13.83
C GLU A 226 16.61 -15.31 14.22
N THR A 227 16.65 -15.70 15.50
CA THR A 227 16.07 -16.99 15.96
C THR A 227 14.55 -17.02 15.93
N TYR A 228 13.90 -15.88 15.66
CA TYR A 228 12.46 -15.78 15.36
C TYR A 228 12.11 -16.33 13.98
N PHE A 229 13.09 -16.48 13.09
CA PHE A 229 12.90 -16.85 11.71
C PHE A 229 13.44 -18.26 11.43
N ARG A 230 12.80 -18.97 10.52
CA ARG A 230 13.25 -20.26 9.99
C ARG A 230 13.47 -20.15 8.47
N PRO A 231 14.36 -20.96 7.87
CA PRO A 231 14.76 -20.79 6.44
C PRO A 231 13.63 -20.85 5.41
N ASP A 232 12.53 -21.54 5.74
CA ASP A 232 11.36 -21.71 4.87
C ASP A 232 10.28 -20.63 5.08
N LEU A 233 10.48 -19.72 6.04
CA LEU A 233 9.62 -18.56 6.25
C LEU A 233 9.88 -17.50 5.17
N ILE A 234 8.82 -16.88 4.69
CA ILE A 234 8.92 -15.66 3.88
C ILE A 234 8.79 -14.45 4.79
N VAL A 235 9.71 -13.51 4.67
CA VAL A 235 9.70 -12.28 5.47
C VAL A 235 9.59 -11.06 4.56
N THR A 236 8.57 -10.26 4.77
CA THR A 236 8.36 -9.03 4.00
C THR A 236 8.37 -7.81 4.90
N ASP A 237 8.75 -6.67 4.34
CA ASP A 237 8.72 -5.37 5.01
C ASP A 237 8.09 -4.33 4.10
N THR A 238 7.17 -3.53 4.62
CA THR A 238 6.55 -2.43 3.86
C THR A 238 7.48 -1.23 3.71
N VAL A 239 8.53 -1.17 4.50
CA VAL A 239 9.58 -0.15 4.37
C VAL A 239 10.42 -0.43 3.13
N TYR A 240 10.72 0.62 2.36
CA TYR A 240 11.59 0.57 1.18
C TYR A 240 12.76 1.56 1.24
N ALA A 241 12.80 2.42 2.25
CA ALA A 241 13.89 3.33 2.52
C ALA A 241 14.24 3.30 4.02
N PRO A 242 15.33 2.61 4.42
CA PRO A 242 16.34 1.94 3.59
C PRO A 242 15.78 0.73 2.82
N ARG A 243 16.48 0.30 1.76
CA ARG A 243 16.09 -0.88 0.97
C ARG A 243 16.16 -2.19 1.77
N GLU A 244 17.11 -2.28 2.70
CA GLU A 244 17.25 -3.38 3.65
C GLU A 244 17.12 -2.83 5.07
N THR A 245 16.03 -3.21 5.74
CA THR A 245 15.79 -2.92 7.15
C THR A 245 16.51 -3.94 8.04
N GLU A 246 16.64 -3.66 9.32
CA GLU A 246 17.21 -4.62 10.26
C GLU A 246 16.37 -5.92 10.32
N THR A 247 15.04 -5.83 10.19
CA THR A 247 14.18 -7.02 10.10
C THR A 247 14.55 -7.90 8.90
N LEU A 248 14.72 -7.32 7.72
CA LEU A 248 15.10 -8.07 6.50
C LEU A 248 16.53 -8.63 6.62
N ARG A 249 17.46 -7.86 7.21
CA ARG A 249 18.82 -8.34 7.45
C ARG A 249 18.87 -9.58 8.36
N LEU A 250 18.11 -9.57 9.45
CA LEU A 250 17.96 -10.73 10.35
C LEU A 250 17.33 -11.92 9.64
N ALA A 251 16.29 -11.68 8.83
CA ALA A 251 15.63 -12.71 8.05
C ALA A 251 16.57 -13.36 7.01
N LYS A 252 17.35 -12.56 6.28
CA LYS A 252 18.38 -13.07 5.35
C LYS A 252 19.42 -13.90 6.08
N LYS A 253 19.87 -13.48 7.26
CA LYS A 253 20.81 -14.24 8.09
C LYS A 253 20.25 -15.60 8.50
N ALA A 254 18.95 -15.69 8.74
CA ALA A 254 18.24 -16.94 9.02
C ALA A 254 17.98 -17.81 7.76
N GLY A 255 18.29 -17.32 6.56
CA GLY A 255 18.07 -18.03 5.29
C GLY A 255 16.69 -17.86 4.68
N CYS A 256 15.88 -16.90 5.15
CA CYS A 256 14.55 -16.63 4.64
C CYS A 256 14.57 -16.00 3.24
N LYS A 257 13.54 -16.27 2.44
CA LYS A 257 13.18 -15.42 1.31
C LYS A 257 12.67 -14.08 1.83
N THR A 258 13.21 -12.96 1.32
CA THR A 258 12.88 -11.62 1.79
C THR A 258 12.36 -10.73 0.69
N MET A 259 11.51 -9.74 1.04
CA MET A 259 10.98 -8.75 0.10
C MET A 259 10.76 -7.41 0.83
N ASN A 260 11.20 -6.31 0.25
CA ASN A 260 10.96 -4.96 0.76
C ASN A 260 9.70 -4.31 0.15
N GLY A 261 9.38 -3.08 0.57
CA GLY A 261 8.16 -2.37 0.19
C GLY A 261 8.12 -1.78 -1.23
N LEU A 262 9.19 -1.90 -2.03
CA LEU A 262 9.22 -1.31 -3.38
C LEU A 262 8.17 -1.92 -4.31
N GLY A 263 7.98 -3.24 -4.24
CA GLY A 263 6.93 -3.92 -5.02
C GLY A 263 5.53 -3.40 -4.66
N MET A 264 5.22 -3.30 -3.38
CA MET A 264 3.95 -2.72 -2.92
C MET A 264 3.76 -1.29 -3.44
N MET A 265 4.81 -0.45 -3.42
CA MET A 265 4.77 0.91 -3.95
C MET A 265 4.44 0.94 -5.45
N LEU A 266 5.04 0.07 -6.25
CA LEU A 266 4.77 -0.02 -7.68
C LEU A 266 3.34 -0.50 -7.95
N PHE A 267 2.95 -1.62 -7.37
CA PHE A 267 1.68 -2.27 -7.68
C PHE A 267 0.46 -1.54 -7.11
N GLN A 268 0.58 -0.76 -6.02
CA GLN A 268 -0.50 0.12 -5.60
C GLN A 268 -0.73 1.24 -6.63
N GLY A 269 0.36 1.72 -7.25
CA GLY A 269 0.29 2.69 -8.35
C GLY A 269 -0.33 2.08 -9.60
N ASP A 270 0.05 0.84 -9.97
CA ASP A 270 -0.56 0.11 -11.07
C ASP A 270 -2.05 -0.13 -10.88
N ALA A 271 -2.47 -0.51 -9.67
CA ALA A 271 -3.89 -0.67 -9.34
C ALA A 271 -4.68 0.64 -9.53
N ALA A 272 -4.14 1.76 -9.06
CA ALA A 272 -4.73 3.08 -9.29
C ALA A 272 -4.75 3.45 -10.78
N PHE A 273 -3.66 3.20 -11.49
CA PHE A 273 -3.54 3.43 -12.93
C PHE A 273 -4.58 2.64 -13.72
N HIS A 274 -4.78 1.37 -13.36
CA HIS A 274 -5.79 0.52 -13.98
C HIS A 274 -7.22 1.04 -13.73
N LEU A 275 -7.52 1.50 -12.53
CA LEU A 275 -8.81 2.10 -12.21
C LEU A 275 -9.14 3.32 -13.07
N TRP A 276 -8.14 4.14 -13.41
CA TRP A 276 -8.34 5.35 -14.24
C TRP A 276 -8.34 5.10 -15.73
N THR A 277 -7.53 4.16 -16.21
CA THR A 277 -7.25 4.01 -17.65
C THR A 277 -7.77 2.72 -18.25
N GLY A 278 -8.16 1.75 -17.42
CA GLY A 278 -8.49 0.38 -17.84
C GLY A 278 -7.27 -0.43 -18.32
N LYS A 279 -6.03 0.11 -18.19
CA LYS A 279 -4.79 -0.54 -18.57
C LYS A 279 -3.87 -0.73 -17.38
N HIS A 280 -2.98 -1.69 -17.46
CA HIS A 280 -1.88 -1.84 -16.50
C HIS A 280 -0.65 -1.05 -16.93
N MET A 281 0.15 -0.64 -15.96
CA MET A 281 1.47 -0.07 -16.22
C MET A 281 2.37 -1.11 -16.93
N PRO A 282 3.35 -0.70 -17.72
CA PRO A 282 4.37 -1.59 -18.28
C PRO A 282 5.34 -2.02 -17.17
N ILE A 283 4.95 -3.01 -16.36
CA ILE A 283 5.57 -3.35 -15.07
C ILE A 283 7.08 -3.59 -15.18
N ASP A 284 7.53 -4.36 -16.18
CA ASP A 284 8.96 -4.66 -16.34
C ASP A 284 9.76 -3.37 -16.59
N HIS A 285 9.26 -2.50 -17.47
CA HIS A 285 9.86 -1.18 -17.69
C HIS A 285 9.85 -0.31 -16.42
N MET A 286 8.75 -0.33 -15.68
CA MET A 286 8.66 0.43 -14.43
C MET A 286 9.61 -0.09 -13.35
N LYS A 287 9.85 -1.40 -13.27
CA LYS A 287 10.86 -1.99 -12.38
C LYS A 287 12.26 -1.47 -12.73
N GLU A 288 12.59 -1.39 -14.02
CA GLU A 288 13.88 -0.84 -14.48
C GLU A 288 14.02 0.65 -14.12
N VAL A 289 13.00 1.45 -14.42
CA VAL A 289 12.98 2.91 -14.15
C VAL A 289 13.09 3.21 -12.67
N LEU A 290 12.43 2.42 -11.81
CA LEU A 290 12.43 2.60 -10.36
C LEU A 290 13.55 1.81 -9.66
N ASP A 291 14.40 1.11 -10.42
CA ASP A 291 15.46 0.23 -9.91
C ASP A 291 14.93 -0.76 -8.84
N ILE A 292 13.78 -1.35 -9.11
CA ILE A 292 13.17 -2.38 -8.25
C ILE A 292 13.82 -3.71 -8.58
N LYS A 293 14.53 -4.27 -7.59
CA LYS A 293 15.11 -5.61 -7.63
C LYS A 293 14.58 -6.38 -6.45
N TYR A 294 14.15 -7.58 -6.72
CA TYR A 294 13.85 -8.58 -5.69
C TYR A 294 15.11 -9.44 -5.57
N ASP A 295 15.73 -9.39 -4.41
CA ASP A 295 16.95 -10.18 -4.11
C ASP A 295 16.59 -11.62 -3.73
#